data_e772694b60f99aca24c4eaf193bdfa4d
#
_entry.id   e772694b60f99aca24c4eaf193bdfa4d
#
_cell.length_a   1.000
_cell.length_b   1.000
_cell.length_c   1.000
_cell.angle_alpha   90.00
_cell.angle_beta   90.00
_cell.angle_gamma   90.00
#
_symmetry.space_group_name_H-M   'P 1'
#
loop_
_entity.id
_entity.type
_entity.pdbx_description
1 polymer ?
#
loop_
_entity_poly.entity_id
_entity_poly.type
_entity_poly.pdbx_seq_one_letter_code
_entity_poly.pdbx_strand_id
1 'polypeptide(L)'
;MATVFNFLPAGVERRLIRARLAHGDPEALLRRGRNGLIPAFRRAAQRSPAYRALLAEAGVDPARVRTVEDFVARCPVLEKANTFGRFPVAQLVCDDIRPDDLATVVTSSGHGGNGFAFGIGTRRQLGGAARLLDIGLDLAFDAGTRRSLLVNCLPMGVSFSSDLVCVANVSVREDMACAIVDRLGGLFEQIILCGDPLFLKKLCDHAQDIGLDWRRLRVHAIVGEETFPETFRDYLAGVLGNDPDDPASGLIGSSMGVGELGLNLFNETRETVALRRACSRDPALLDRLTGLDRAVSPAPTFMVFNPLRTFVEVINRDTLGIGDLLVTVMDERAPVPLMRYATGDRMQFIDRSRVAAARPGLAPSALPVVALHGRSRDRLPGGGHADRFKEALYRDPALARQLSGAHRVTVLPDRLLWEVQARRGNAQDTSSLAAQLAAQMGELAGDPPLEVRVDSHEAFPHGRTLDYERKFAYLDLASR
;
A
#
# COMPACT_ATOMS: atom_id res chain seq x y z
N MET A 1 -15.14 -8.41 -20.64
CA MET A 1 -16.22 -8.09 -19.68
C MET A 1 -17.04 -6.86 -20.09
N ALA A 2 -16.58 -6.07 -21.03
CA ALA A 2 -17.25 -4.83 -21.45
C ALA A 2 -18.60 -5.01 -22.17
N THR A 3 -18.96 -6.20 -22.61
CA THR A 3 -20.07 -6.36 -23.58
C THR A 3 -21.42 -6.73 -22.96
N VAL A 4 -21.50 -7.15 -21.71
CA VAL A 4 -22.78 -7.62 -21.11
C VAL A 4 -23.37 -6.63 -20.09
N PHE A 5 -22.58 -5.71 -19.55
CA PHE A 5 -23.01 -4.81 -18.47
C PHE A 5 -23.35 -3.38 -18.91
N ASN A 6 -23.15 -3.02 -20.17
CA ASN A 6 -23.40 -1.64 -20.66
C ASN A 6 -24.87 -1.18 -20.59
N PHE A 7 -25.81 -2.04 -20.17
CA PHE A 7 -27.24 -1.74 -20.06
C PHE A 7 -27.76 -1.67 -18.62
N LEU A 8 -26.93 -1.96 -17.61
CA LEU A 8 -27.36 -1.92 -16.23
C LEU A 8 -27.06 -0.53 -15.60
N PRO A 9 -27.96 -0.01 -14.75
CA PRO A 9 -27.62 1.16 -13.94
C PRO A 9 -26.33 0.94 -13.13
N ALA A 10 -25.48 1.95 -13.05
CA ALA A 10 -24.16 1.85 -12.42
C ALA A 10 -24.19 1.26 -11.00
N GLY A 11 -25.26 1.57 -10.22
CA GLY A 11 -25.44 1.00 -8.88
C GLY A 11 -25.73 -0.51 -8.87
N VAL A 12 -26.44 -1.04 -9.89
CA VAL A 12 -26.72 -2.48 -10.02
C VAL A 12 -25.45 -3.22 -10.43
N GLU A 13 -24.74 -2.70 -11.41
CA GLU A 13 -23.48 -3.26 -11.86
C GLU A 13 -22.47 -3.34 -10.70
N ARG A 14 -22.30 -2.26 -9.91
CA ARG A 14 -21.42 -2.24 -8.74
C ARG A 14 -21.79 -3.33 -7.73
N ARG A 15 -23.08 -3.47 -7.38
CA ARG A 15 -23.54 -4.51 -6.44
C ARG A 15 -23.24 -5.92 -6.94
N LEU A 16 -23.44 -6.18 -8.23
CA LEU A 16 -23.12 -7.49 -8.83
C LEU A 16 -21.62 -7.79 -8.81
N ILE A 17 -20.78 -6.79 -9.13
CA ILE A 17 -19.34 -6.96 -9.06
C ILE A 17 -18.90 -7.17 -7.60
N ARG A 18 -19.40 -6.35 -6.66
CA ARG A 18 -19.15 -6.51 -5.22
C ARG A 18 -19.50 -7.93 -4.76
N ALA A 19 -20.72 -8.40 -5.04
CA ALA A 19 -21.17 -9.74 -4.65
C ALA A 19 -20.26 -10.84 -5.22
N ARG A 20 -19.82 -10.69 -6.47
CA ARG A 20 -18.89 -11.63 -7.10
C ARG A 20 -17.52 -11.63 -6.45
N LEU A 21 -16.96 -10.46 -6.11
CA LEU A 21 -15.66 -10.34 -5.47
C LEU A 21 -15.69 -10.76 -3.99
N ALA A 22 -16.83 -10.58 -3.31
CA ALA A 22 -16.99 -10.96 -1.91
C ALA A 22 -17.28 -12.45 -1.71
N HIS A 23 -18.12 -13.04 -2.59
CA HIS A 23 -18.73 -14.37 -2.37
C HIS A 23 -18.59 -15.30 -3.58
N GLY A 24 -17.86 -14.88 -4.63
CA GLY A 24 -17.66 -15.71 -5.82
C GLY A 24 -16.77 -16.93 -5.57
N ASP A 25 -16.80 -17.88 -6.49
CA ASP A 25 -15.84 -18.98 -6.50
C ASP A 25 -14.43 -18.45 -6.84
N PRO A 26 -13.43 -18.61 -5.94
CA PRO A 26 -12.08 -18.11 -6.12
C PRO A 26 -11.37 -18.68 -7.35
N GLU A 27 -11.57 -19.97 -7.60
CA GLU A 27 -10.95 -20.62 -8.77
C GLU A 27 -11.54 -20.08 -10.08
N ALA A 28 -12.84 -19.84 -10.12
CA ALA A 28 -13.49 -19.21 -11.26
C ALA A 28 -13.04 -17.76 -11.46
N LEU A 29 -12.80 -16.99 -10.36
CA LEU A 29 -12.27 -15.63 -10.43
C LEU A 29 -10.86 -15.62 -11.00
N LEU A 30 -9.97 -16.50 -10.52
CA LEU A 30 -8.60 -16.64 -11.02
C LEU A 30 -8.57 -17.07 -12.50
N ARG A 31 -9.33 -18.12 -12.88
CA ARG A 31 -9.42 -18.56 -14.28
C ARG A 31 -9.93 -17.44 -15.19
N ARG A 32 -10.96 -16.71 -14.76
CA ARG A 32 -11.51 -15.60 -15.54
C ARG A 32 -10.53 -14.43 -15.68
N GLY A 33 -9.79 -14.12 -14.61
CA GLY A 33 -8.72 -13.13 -14.65
C GLY A 33 -7.64 -13.50 -15.67
N ARG A 34 -7.15 -14.74 -15.65
CA ARG A 34 -6.17 -15.25 -16.61
C ARG A 34 -6.59 -15.06 -18.08
N ASN A 35 -7.88 -15.16 -18.37
CA ASN A 35 -8.39 -14.94 -19.74
C ASN A 35 -8.21 -13.50 -20.25
N GLY A 36 -8.06 -12.52 -19.36
CA GLY A 36 -7.81 -11.12 -19.71
C GLY A 36 -6.35 -10.82 -20.07
N LEU A 37 -5.40 -11.69 -19.70
CA LEU A 37 -3.97 -11.43 -19.84
C LEU A 37 -3.53 -11.40 -21.31
N ILE A 38 -3.87 -12.40 -22.09
CA ILE A 38 -3.42 -12.52 -23.49
C ILE A 38 -3.98 -11.40 -24.39
N PRO A 39 -5.26 -11.00 -24.28
CA PRO A 39 -5.76 -9.81 -24.98
C PRO A 39 -4.97 -8.53 -24.62
N ALA A 40 -4.71 -8.27 -23.32
CA ALA A 40 -3.92 -7.13 -22.90
C ALA A 40 -2.47 -7.18 -23.42
N PHE A 41 -1.83 -8.35 -23.37
CA PHE A 41 -0.50 -8.56 -23.96
C PHE A 41 -0.48 -8.28 -25.47
N ARG A 42 -1.43 -8.81 -26.22
CA ARG A 42 -1.50 -8.60 -27.68
C ARG A 42 -1.62 -7.12 -28.02
N ARG A 43 -2.45 -6.39 -27.30
CA ARG A 43 -2.55 -4.94 -27.48
C ARG A 43 -1.22 -4.24 -27.17
N ALA A 44 -0.59 -4.56 -26.03
CA ALA A 44 0.71 -4.00 -25.65
C ALA A 44 1.77 -4.25 -26.74
N ALA A 45 1.89 -5.50 -27.20
CA ALA A 45 2.82 -5.90 -28.25
C ALA A 45 2.54 -5.23 -29.61
N GLN A 46 1.28 -4.91 -29.92
CA GLN A 46 0.90 -4.26 -31.17
C GLN A 46 1.02 -2.74 -31.13
N ARG A 47 0.76 -2.11 -29.97
CA ARG A 47 0.53 -0.66 -29.87
C ARG A 47 1.61 0.12 -29.15
N SER A 48 2.40 -0.49 -28.25
CA SER A 48 3.49 0.21 -27.58
C SER A 48 4.82 0.05 -28.32
N PRO A 49 5.40 1.13 -28.87
CA PRO A 49 6.69 1.07 -29.55
C PRO A 49 7.82 0.54 -28.67
N ALA A 50 7.89 1.02 -27.42
CA ALA A 50 8.90 0.56 -26.47
C ALA A 50 8.75 -0.94 -26.13
N TYR A 51 7.50 -1.42 -25.92
CA TYR A 51 7.30 -2.82 -25.62
C TYR A 51 7.63 -3.74 -26.81
N ARG A 52 7.34 -3.30 -28.04
CA ARG A 52 7.78 -4.00 -29.27
C ARG A 52 9.31 -4.15 -29.32
N ALA A 53 10.03 -3.07 -29.02
CA ALA A 53 11.49 -3.10 -28.99
C ALA A 53 12.01 -4.09 -27.93
N LEU A 54 11.46 -4.07 -26.73
CA LEU A 54 11.83 -4.98 -25.63
C LEU A 54 11.53 -6.45 -25.96
N LEU A 55 10.41 -6.74 -26.63
CA LEU A 55 10.10 -8.10 -27.12
C LEU A 55 11.09 -8.57 -28.19
N ALA A 56 11.43 -7.69 -29.14
CA ALA A 56 12.40 -8.01 -30.18
C ALA A 56 13.80 -8.30 -29.60
N GLU A 57 14.26 -7.50 -28.66
CA GLU A 57 15.53 -7.71 -27.95
C GLU A 57 15.56 -9.03 -27.15
N ALA A 58 14.42 -9.40 -26.57
CA ALA A 58 14.25 -10.67 -25.86
C ALA A 58 14.08 -11.86 -26.83
N GLY A 59 14.08 -11.63 -28.16
CA GLY A 59 13.85 -12.67 -29.16
C GLY A 59 12.44 -13.29 -29.13
N VAL A 60 11.46 -12.53 -28.61
CA VAL A 60 10.09 -13.00 -28.45
C VAL A 60 9.24 -12.63 -29.65
N ASP A 61 8.77 -13.64 -30.38
CA ASP A 61 7.71 -13.47 -31.38
C ASP A 61 6.35 -13.38 -30.70
N PRO A 62 5.65 -12.23 -30.73
CA PRO A 62 4.36 -12.06 -30.09
C PRO A 62 3.28 -13.03 -30.59
N ALA A 63 3.37 -13.50 -31.84
CA ALA A 63 2.42 -14.46 -32.42
C ALA A 63 2.50 -15.84 -31.76
N ARG A 64 3.64 -16.18 -31.15
CA ARG A 64 3.88 -17.44 -30.45
C ARG A 64 3.47 -17.38 -28.96
N VAL A 65 3.11 -16.23 -28.42
CA VAL A 65 2.61 -16.07 -27.06
C VAL A 65 1.08 -16.22 -27.09
N ARG A 66 0.59 -17.41 -26.82
CA ARG A 66 -0.83 -17.74 -26.93
C ARG A 66 -1.50 -18.09 -25.62
N THR A 67 -0.71 -18.51 -24.64
CA THR A 67 -1.18 -18.92 -23.31
C THR A 67 -0.51 -18.09 -22.22
N VAL A 68 -1.05 -18.17 -21.01
CA VAL A 68 -0.44 -17.54 -19.82
C VAL A 68 0.95 -18.10 -19.56
N GLU A 69 1.13 -19.40 -19.78
CA GLU A 69 2.40 -20.11 -19.62
C GLU A 69 3.45 -19.61 -20.62
N ASP A 70 3.06 -19.40 -21.90
CA ASP A 70 3.95 -18.77 -22.90
C ASP A 70 4.37 -17.37 -22.47
N PHE A 71 3.41 -16.56 -21.95
CA PHE A 71 3.66 -15.20 -21.51
C PHE A 71 4.67 -15.16 -20.35
N VAL A 72 4.44 -15.98 -19.33
CA VAL A 72 5.32 -16.07 -18.14
C VAL A 72 6.71 -16.58 -18.51
N ALA A 73 6.81 -17.56 -19.42
CA ALA A 73 8.08 -18.18 -19.80
C ALA A 73 8.94 -17.33 -20.72
N ARG A 74 8.34 -16.49 -21.56
CA ARG A 74 9.05 -15.84 -22.68
C ARG A 74 9.13 -14.33 -22.58
N CYS A 75 8.09 -13.67 -22.03
CA CYS A 75 8.05 -12.21 -22.05
C CYS A 75 9.03 -11.61 -21.04
N PRO A 76 9.72 -10.52 -21.41
CA PRO A 76 10.68 -9.87 -20.51
C PRO A 76 10.03 -9.28 -19.27
N VAL A 77 10.79 -9.20 -18.19
CA VAL A 77 10.43 -8.44 -16.99
C VAL A 77 10.70 -6.97 -17.26
N LEU A 78 9.69 -6.14 -17.02
CA LEU A 78 9.81 -4.70 -17.10
C LEU A 78 10.12 -4.13 -15.72
N GLU A 79 10.91 -3.08 -15.70
CA GLU A 79 11.24 -2.31 -14.51
C GLU A 79 11.43 -0.84 -14.90
N LYS A 80 11.54 0.02 -13.90
CA LYS A 80 11.69 1.44 -14.13
C LYS A 80 12.92 1.77 -14.99
N ALA A 81 14.03 1.07 -14.78
CA ALA A 81 15.29 1.29 -15.50
C ALA A 81 15.17 0.97 -16.99
N ASN A 82 14.54 -0.16 -17.36
CA ASN A 82 14.40 -0.58 -18.75
C ASN A 82 13.18 0.00 -19.48
N THR A 83 12.34 0.76 -18.79
CA THR A 83 11.15 1.45 -19.34
C THR A 83 11.34 2.97 -19.29
N PHE A 84 10.90 3.63 -18.25
CA PHE A 84 10.96 5.10 -18.09
C PHE A 84 12.39 5.66 -18.05
N GLY A 85 13.36 4.87 -17.56
CA GLY A 85 14.79 5.24 -17.57
C GLY A 85 15.44 5.12 -18.92
N ARG A 86 14.81 4.40 -19.87
CA ARG A 86 15.40 4.09 -21.17
C ARG A 86 14.68 4.73 -22.36
N PHE A 87 13.36 4.76 -22.34
CA PHE A 87 12.55 5.23 -23.45
C PHE A 87 11.90 6.58 -23.14
N PRO A 88 11.82 7.49 -24.13
CA PRO A 88 10.95 8.66 -24.04
C PRO A 88 9.50 8.22 -23.79
N VAL A 89 8.74 9.00 -23.00
CA VAL A 89 7.34 8.68 -22.68
C VAL A 89 6.49 8.47 -23.92
N ALA A 90 6.75 9.23 -25.01
CA ALA A 90 6.05 9.07 -26.28
C ALA A 90 6.20 7.67 -26.92
N GLN A 91 7.27 6.93 -26.61
CA GLN A 91 7.45 5.55 -27.06
C GLN A 91 6.85 4.51 -26.14
N LEU A 92 6.64 4.87 -24.87
CA LEU A 92 5.93 4.02 -23.88
C LEU A 92 4.42 4.06 -24.12
N VAL A 93 3.89 5.23 -24.55
CA VAL A 93 2.47 5.40 -24.86
C VAL A 93 2.12 4.62 -26.13
N CYS A 94 0.96 3.96 -26.10
CA CYS A 94 0.43 3.25 -27.27
C CYS A 94 0.17 4.21 -28.44
N ASP A 95 0.51 3.79 -29.66
CA ASP A 95 0.45 4.60 -30.88
C ASP A 95 -0.99 4.97 -31.34
N ASP A 96 -2.01 4.33 -30.77
CA ASP A 96 -3.42 4.65 -30.98
C ASP A 96 -4.00 5.66 -29.93
N ILE A 97 -3.16 6.20 -29.04
CA ILE A 97 -3.52 7.22 -28.05
C ILE A 97 -2.98 8.59 -28.51
N ARG A 98 -3.88 9.53 -28.71
CA ARG A 98 -3.51 10.92 -29.07
C ARG A 98 -3.34 11.77 -27.82
N PRO A 99 -2.55 12.86 -27.87
CA PRO A 99 -2.43 13.80 -26.75
C PRO A 99 -3.78 14.30 -26.23
N ASP A 100 -4.76 14.53 -27.11
CA ASP A 100 -6.12 14.98 -26.75
C ASP A 100 -6.92 13.93 -25.96
N ASP A 101 -6.54 12.67 -26.03
CA ASP A 101 -7.17 11.59 -25.25
C ASP A 101 -6.69 11.57 -23.81
N LEU A 102 -5.54 12.20 -23.51
CA LEU A 102 -4.95 12.21 -22.17
C LEU A 102 -5.78 13.09 -21.22
N ALA A 103 -5.87 12.66 -19.98
CA ALA A 103 -6.70 13.32 -18.97
C ALA A 103 -6.00 13.50 -17.62
N THR A 104 -5.18 12.54 -17.22
CA THR A 104 -4.48 12.58 -15.92
C THR A 104 -3.07 12.07 -16.05
N VAL A 105 -2.17 12.64 -15.26
CA VAL A 105 -0.81 12.16 -15.06
C VAL A 105 -0.54 12.08 -13.57
N VAL A 106 -0.10 10.92 -13.10
CA VAL A 106 0.38 10.70 -11.74
C VAL A 106 1.86 10.38 -11.81
N THR A 107 2.66 10.92 -10.91
CA THR A 107 4.10 10.65 -10.86
C THR A 107 4.43 9.70 -9.73
N SER A 108 5.43 8.83 -9.94
CA SER A 108 6.04 8.10 -8.83
C SER A 108 6.92 9.03 -7.99
N SER A 109 7.16 8.67 -6.73
CA SER A 109 7.93 9.49 -5.78
C SER A 109 9.42 9.72 -6.12
N GLY A 110 9.92 9.14 -7.21
CA GLY A 110 11.32 9.35 -7.67
C GLY A 110 12.43 8.74 -6.78
N HIS A 111 12.10 8.11 -5.67
CA HIS A 111 13.04 7.64 -4.62
C HIS A 111 13.90 6.41 -5.00
N GLY A 112 14.23 6.21 -6.23
CA GLY A 112 15.06 5.07 -6.64
C GLY A 112 16.28 5.44 -7.46
N GLY A 113 16.61 6.75 -7.57
CA GLY A 113 17.73 7.21 -8.41
C GLY A 113 17.51 7.14 -9.92
N ASN A 114 16.46 6.45 -10.39
CA ASN A 114 16.18 6.19 -11.80
C ASN A 114 15.15 7.16 -12.41
N GLY A 115 15.04 8.38 -11.89
CA GLY A 115 14.10 9.38 -12.41
C GLY A 115 12.64 9.13 -12.00
N PHE A 116 11.70 9.81 -12.65
CA PHE A 116 10.27 9.66 -12.42
C PHE A 116 9.67 8.61 -13.37
N ALA A 117 8.70 7.85 -12.88
CA ALA A 117 7.79 7.06 -13.72
C ALA A 117 6.41 7.75 -13.71
N PHE A 118 5.63 7.53 -14.75
CA PHE A 118 4.37 8.23 -14.98
C PHE A 118 3.23 7.24 -15.15
N GLY A 119 2.20 7.38 -14.30
CA GLY A 119 0.88 6.79 -14.52
C GLY A 119 0.05 7.74 -15.37
N ILE A 120 -0.28 7.33 -16.60
CA ILE A 120 -1.02 8.15 -17.55
C ILE A 120 -2.43 7.58 -17.68
N GLY A 121 -3.44 8.44 -17.53
CA GLY A 121 -4.84 8.08 -17.70
C GLY A 121 -5.48 8.81 -18.87
N THR A 122 -6.39 8.15 -19.58
CA THR A 122 -7.18 8.75 -20.64
C THR A 122 -8.57 9.17 -20.16
N ARG A 123 -9.24 10.08 -20.92
CA ARG A 123 -10.63 10.48 -20.65
C ARG A 123 -11.58 9.28 -20.58
N ARG A 124 -11.34 8.25 -21.39
CA ARG A 124 -12.14 7.00 -21.37
C ARG A 124 -11.95 6.17 -20.10
N GLN A 125 -10.81 6.31 -19.42
CA GLN A 125 -10.52 5.58 -18.18
C GLN A 125 -11.01 6.29 -16.93
N LEU A 126 -11.27 7.62 -16.97
CA LEU A 126 -11.66 8.40 -15.80
C LEU A 126 -12.90 7.81 -15.09
N GLY A 127 -13.97 7.54 -15.82
CA GLY A 127 -15.16 6.91 -15.24
C GLY A 127 -14.92 5.49 -14.70
N GLY A 128 -13.97 4.75 -15.31
CA GLY A 128 -13.56 3.43 -14.84
C GLY A 128 -12.77 3.49 -13.53
N ALA A 129 -11.92 4.51 -13.34
CA ALA A 129 -11.14 4.70 -12.13
C ALA A 129 -12.04 5.00 -10.92
N ALA A 130 -13.00 5.93 -11.06
CA ALA A 130 -13.99 6.22 -10.01
C ALA A 130 -14.78 4.95 -9.63
N ARG A 131 -15.24 4.18 -10.63
CA ARG A 131 -15.98 2.93 -10.39
C ARG A 131 -15.15 1.88 -9.65
N LEU A 132 -13.85 1.74 -9.96
CA LEU A 132 -12.97 0.81 -9.26
C LEU A 132 -12.76 1.23 -7.80
N LEU A 133 -12.61 2.52 -7.54
CA LEU A 133 -12.56 3.08 -6.19
C LEU A 133 -13.86 2.78 -5.44
N ASP A 134 -15.00 3.06 -6.05
CA ASP A 134 -16.32 2.82 -5.45
C ASP A 134 -16.56 1.36 -5.07
N ILE A 135 -16.14 0.42 -5.92
CA ILE A 135 -16.21 -1.02 -5.61
C ILE A 135 -15.31 -1.35 -4.41
N GLY A 136 -14.11 -0.81 -4.35
CA GLY A 136 -13.19 -1.01 -3.23
C GLY A 136 -13.74 -0.45 -1.91
N LEU A 137 -14.28 0.78 -1.94
CA LEU A 137 -14.88 1.43 -0.78
C LEU A 137 -16.15 0.69 -0.31
N ASP A 138 -16.95 0.19 -1.25
CA ASP A 138 -18.17 -0.58 -0.92
C ASP A 138 -17.81 -1.96 -0.32
N LEU A 139 -16.74 -2.61 -0.80
CA LEU A 139 -16.26 -3.87 -0.24
C LEU A 139 -15.67 -3.71 1.17
N ALA A 140 -14.88 -2.65 1.39
CA ALA A 140 -14.14 -2.49 2.65
C ALA A 140 -14.97 -1.80 3.75
N PHE A 141 -15.87 -0.88 3.38
CA PHE A 141 -16.52 0.04 4.32
C PHE A 141 -18.05 0.09 4.20
N ASP A 142 -18.67 -0.77 3.37
CA ASP A 142 -20.11 -0.75 3.08
C ASP A 142 -20.60 0.63 2.61
N ALA A 143 -19.76 1.35 1.85
CA ALA A 143 -20.04 2.71 1.42
C ALA A 143 -21.29 2.83 0.53
N GLY A 144 -21.73 1.73 -0.08
CA GLY A 144 -22.98 1.67 -0.84
C GLY A 144 -24.26 1.72 0.01
N THR A 145 -24.15 1.57 1.32
CA THR A 145 -25.27 1.60 2.28
C THR A 145 -25.12 2.67 3.35
N ARG A 146 -23.95 3.29 3.47
CA ARG A 146 -23.64 4.31 4.48
C ARG A 146 -23.17 5.60 3.82
N ARG A 147 -23.75 6.72 4.20
CA ARG A 147 -23.26 8.04 3.77
C ARG A 147 -21.84 8.25 4.29
N SER A 148 -20.89 8.38 3.38
CA SER A 148 -19.47 8.39 3.70
C SER A 148 -18.79 9.67 3.21
N LEU A 149 -17.87 10.21 4.03
CA LEU A 149 -16.93 11.25 3.63
C LEU A 149 -15.53 10.63 3.57
N LEU A 150 -14.90 10.65 2.38
CA LEU A 150 -13.51 10.31 2.19
C LEU A 150 -12.66 11.59 2.25
N VAL A 151 -11.79 11.67 3.25
CA VAL A 151 -10.81 12.76 3.39
C VAL A 151 -9.46 12.24 2.89
N ASN A 152 -9.09 12.65 1.68
CA ASN A 152 -7.87 12.23 1.03
C ASN A 152 -6.73 13.18 1.38
N CYS A 153 -5.78 12.67 2.16
CA CYS A 153 -4.56 13.35 2.59
C CYS A 153 -3.31 12.77 1.92
N LEU A 154 -3.44 12.02 0.83
CA LEU A 154 -2.26 11.53 0.12
C LEU A 154 -1.49 12.66 -0.56
N PRO A 155 -0.14 12.58 -0.56
CA PRO A 155 0.74 13.59 -1.14
C PRO A 155 0.75 13.56 -2.67
N MET A 156 1.59 14.40 -3.28
CA MET A 156 1.96 14.39 -4.70
C MET A 156 0.78 14.60 -5.66
N GLY A 157 -0.25 15.34 -5.24
CA GLY A 157 -1.39 15.62 -6.09
C GLY A 157 -2.29 14.42 -6.39
N VAL A 158 -2.16 13.34 -5.63
CA VAL A 158 -3.07 12.20 -5.72
C VAL A 158 -4.48 12.67 -5.37
N SER A 159 -5.40 12.55 -6.32
CA SER A 159 -6.79 12.92 -6.13
C SER A 159 -7.73 11.78 -6.50
N PHE A 160 -8.84 11.71 -5.78
CA PHE A 160 -9.90 10.75 -6.03
C PHE A 160 -11.17 11.46 -6.51
N SER A 161 -11.93 10.75 -7.31
CA SER A 161 -13.33 11.05 -7.62
C SER A 161 -14.17 9.81 -7.37
N SER A 162 -15.40 9.98 -6.92
CA SER A 162 -16.33 8.91 -6.57
C SER A 162 -17.76 9.31 -6.90
N ASP A 163 -18.55 8.35 -7.39
CA ASP A 163 -19.99 8.49 -7.54
C ASP A 163 -20.75 7.99 -6.30
N LEU A 164 -20.02 7.42 -5.32
CA LEU A 164 -20.57 6.74 -4.15
C LEU A 164 -20.41 7.54 -2.86
N VAL A 165 -19.28 8.19 -2.68
CA VAL A 165 -18.92 8.90 -1.45
C VAL A 165 -18.59 10.36 -1.74
N CYS A 166 -18.79 11.24 -0.76
CA CYS A 166 -18.28 12.60 -0.82
C CYS A 166 -16.76 12.56 -0.63
N VAL A 167 -16.02 13.22 -1.53
CA VAL A 167 -14.55 13.23 -1.48
C VAL A 167 -14.03 14.63 -1.21
N ALA A 168 -13.19 14.78 -0.20
CA ALA A 168 -12.40 15.96 0.09
C ALA A 168 -10.92 15.66 -0.20
N ASN A 169 -10.37 16.20 -1.29
CA ASN A 169 -8.95 16.10 -1.63
C ASN A 169 -8.21 17.28 -0.99
N VAL A 170 -7.50 17.03 0.11
CA VAL A 170 -6.85 18.08 0.92
C VAL A 170 -5.32 18.00 0.90
N SER A 171 -4.76 16.90 0.35
CA SER A 171 -3.33 16.61 0.44
C SER A 171 -2.82 16.61 1.88
N VAL A 172 -1.56 16.88 2.11
CA VAL A 172 -0.91 16.85 3.43
C VAL A 172 -1.18 18.13 4.26
N ARG A 173 -2.47 18.49 4.37
CA ARG A 173 -2.96 19.66 5.11
C ARG A 173 -3.82 19.23 6.29
N GLU A 174 -3.20 19.04 7.46
CA GLU A 174 -3.86 18.61 8.69
C GLU A 174 -4.93 19.59 9.18
N ASP A 175 -4.69 20.89 9.01
CA ASP A 175 -5.64 21.96 9.37
C ASP A 175 -6.91 21.88 8.52
N MET A 176 -6.78 21.67 7.21
CA MET A 176 -7.94 21.55 6.31
C MET A 176 -8.70 20.25 6.57
N ALA A 177 -7.99 19.13 6.74
CA ALA A 177 -8.61 17.84 7.03
C ALA A 177 -9.41 17.89 8.32
N CYS A 178 -8.83 18.42 9.40
CA CYS A 178 -9.53 18.60 10.68
C CYS A 178 -10.72 19.56 10.58
N ALA A 179 -10.59 20.68 9.88
CA ALA A 179 -11.69 21.63 9.72
C ALA A 179 -12.86 21.03 8.92
N ILE A 180 -12.60 20.22 7.91
CA ILE A 180 -13.63 19.51 7.14
C ILE A 180 -14.34 18.49 8.02
N VAL A 181 -13.61 17.70 8.79
CA VAL A 181 -14.20 16.68 9.66
C VAL A 181 -15.01 17.33 10.79
N ASP A 182 -14.49 18.37 11.41
CA ASP A 182 -15.18 19.12 12.47
C ASP A 182 -16.51 19.69 12.00
N ARG A 183 -16.52 20.33 10.83
CA ARG A 183 -17.70 21.05 10.34
C ARG A 183 -18.68 20.19 9.55
N LEU A 184 -18.20 19.18 8.81
CA LEU A 184 -19.02 18.40 7.92
C LEU A 184 -19.20 16.96 8.37
N GLY A 185 -18.35 16.45 9.27
CA GLY A 185 -18.36 15.03 9.68
C GLY A 185 -19.72 14.55 10.19
N GLY A 186 -20.45 15.41 10.92
CA GLY A 186 -21.79 15.09 11.43
C GLY A 186 -22.89 14.91 10.37
N LEU A 187 -22.61 15.26 9.09
CA LEU A 187 -23.52 15.02 7.98
C LEU A 187 -23.44 13.57 7.45
N PHE A 188 -22.40 12.84 7.84
CA PHE A 188 -22.08 11.52 7.35
C PHE A 188 -22.18 10.47 8.45
N GLU A 189 -22.46 9.23 8.07
CA GLU A 189 -22.52 8.10 9.00
C GLU A 189 -21.13 7.53 9.29
N GLN A 190 -20.17 7.82 8.41
CA GLN A 190 -18.77 7.42 8.58
C GLN A 190 -17.81 8.33 7.84
N ILE A 191 -16.60 8.43 8.38
CA ILE A 191 -15.47 9.16 7.82
C ILE A 191 -14.41 8.13 7.40
N ILE A 192 -13.80 8.31 6.24
CA ILE A 192 -12.69 7.49 5.77
C ILE A 192 -11.50 8.41 5.56
N LEU A 193 -10.52 8.33 6.44
CA LEU A 193 -9.24 9.05 6.30
C LEU A 193 -8.33 8.26 5.35
N CYS A 194 -7.65 8.92 4.43
CA CYS A 194 -6.68 8.29 3.55
C CYS A 194 -5.37 9.07 3.60
N GLY A 195 -4.26 8.42 3.95
CA GLY A 195 -2.96 9.09 4.05
C GLY A 195 -1.82 8.11 4.32
N ASP A 196 -0.59 8.60 4.36
CA ASP A 196 0.55 7.81 4.82
C ASP A 196 0.61 7.75 6.36
N PRO A 197 1.35 6.77 6.94
CA PRO A 197 1.37 6.59 8.39
C PRO A 197 1.86 7.84 9.14
N LEU A 198 2.89 8.50 8.64
CA LEU A 198 3.50 9.63 9.31
C LEU A 198 2.59 10.86 9.30
N PHE A 199 1.93 11.11 8.15
CA PHE A 199 0.96 12.19 8.06
C PHE A 199 -0.30 11.91 8.90
N LEU A 200 -0.80 10.67 8.93
CA LEU A 200 -1.93 10.31 9.79
C LEU A 200 -1.61 10.52 11.27
N LYS A 201 -0.37 10.24 11.68
CA LYS A 201 0.11 10.57 13.04
C LYS A 201 0.04 12.07 13.29
N LYS A 202 0.59 12.90 12.39
CA LYS A 202 0.56 14.36 12.45
C LYS A 202 -0.88 14.89 12.50
N LEU A 203 -1.77 14.35 11.67
CA LEU A 203 -3.20 14.71 11.65
C LEU A 203 -3.86 14.45 13.01
N CYS A 204 -3.58 13.29 13.61
CA CYS A 204 -4.09 12.94 14.93
C CYS A 204 -3.55 13.86 16.02
N ASP A 205 -2.28 14.22 15.96
CA ASP A 205 -1.66 15.15 16.91
C ASP A 205 -2.29 16.54 16.78
N HIS A 206 -2.47 17.05 15.57
CA HIS A 206 -3.13 18.34 15.34
C HIS A 206 -4.57 18.33 15.82
N ALA A 207 -5.31 17.26 15.53
CA ALA A 207 -6.69 17.10 16.01
C ALA A 207 -6.77 17.17 17.55
N GLN A 208 -5.82 16.53 18.25
CA GLN A 208 -5.74 16.61 19.71
C GLN A 208 -5.45 18.04 20.18
N ASP A 209 -4.54 18.77 19.52
CA ASP A 209 -4.16 20.14 19.88
C ASP A 209 -5.32 21.12 19.74
N ILE A 210 -6.22 20.93 18.77
CA ILE A 210 -7.42 21.75 18.57
C ILE A 210 -8.67 21.22 19.27
N GLY A 211 -8.58 20.09 19.98
CA GLY A 211 -9.70 19.50 20.73
C GLY A 211 -10.73 18.75 19.85
N LEU A 212 -10.40 18.34 18.64
CA LEU A 212 -11.26 17.51 17.81
C LEU A 212 -11.34 16.08 18.37
N ASP A 213 -12.54 15.66 18.77
CA ASP A 213 -12.79 14.31 19.30
C ASP A 213 -13.26 13.35 18.23
N TRP A 214 -12.38 12.50 17.75
CA TRP A 214 -12.67 11.46 16.75
C TRP A 214 -13.70 10.43 17.23
N ARG A 215 -13.83 10.19 18.54
CA ARG A 215 -14.70 9.16 19.12
C ARG A 215 -16.19 9.42 18.92
N ARG A 216 -16.53 10.66 18.55
CA ARG A 216 -17.92 11.05 18.22
C ARG A 216 -18.34 10.58 16.83
N LEU A 217 -17.42 10.10 16.02
CA LEU A 217 -17.61 9.72 14.64
C LEU A 217 -17.17 8.27 14.44
N ARG A 218 -17.78 7.59 13.46
CA ARG A 218 -17.26 6.31 12.99
C ARG A 218 -16.14 6.59 11.98
N VAL A 219 -14.90 6.40 12.37
CA VAL A 219 -13.74 6.74 11.56
C VAL A 219 -13.03 5.47 11.09
N HIS A 220 -12.78 5.39 9.79
CA HIS A 220 -11.93 4.40 9.16
C HIS A 220 -10.63 5.05 8.69
N ALA A 221 -9.57 4.27 8.48
CA ALA A 221 -8.35 4.76 7.85
C ALA A 221 -7.86 3.82 6.75
N ILE A 222 -7.55 4.39 5.59
CA ILE A 222 -6.80 3.76 4.49
C ILE A 222 -5.38 4.27 4.60
N VAL A 223 -4.46 3.40 5.00
CA VAL A 223 -3.05 3.74 5.14
C VAL A 223 -2.31 3.32 3.87
N GLY A 224 -1.81 4.30 3.16
CA GLY A 224 -1.12 4.11 1.88
C GLY A 224 0.37 4.42 1.95
N GLU A 225 1.03 4.39 0.81
CA GLU A 225 2.42 4.79 0.55
C GLU A 225 3.50 3.94 1.22
N GLU A 226 3.31 3.49 2.46
CA GLU A 226 4.29 2.75 3.26
C GLU A 226 3.65 1.61 4.07
N THR A 227 4.47 0.62 4.40
CA THR A 227 4.10 -0.41 5.39
C THR A 227 4.12 0.16 6.80
N PHE A 228 3.27 -0.37 7.66
CA PHE A 228 3.23 -0.01 9.08
C PHE A 228 3.04 -1.27 9.96
N PRO A 229 3.54 -1.28 11.20
CA PRO A 229 3.38 -2.39 12.14
C PRO A 229 2.01 -2.39 12.82
N GLU A 230 1.63 -3.53 13.42
CA GLU A 230 0.39 -3.64 14.18
C GLU A 230 0.34 -2.71 15.41
N THR A 231 1.49 -2.38 16.00
CA THR A 231 1.58 -1.39 17.09
C THR A 231 1.13 0.00 16.64
N PHE A 232 1.41 0.40 15.38
CA PHE A 232 0.87 1.64 14.82
C PHE A 232 -0.64 1.55 14.61
N ARG A 233 -1.15 0.39 14.16
CA ARG A 233 -2.61 0.17 14.03
C ARG A 233 -3.30 0.32 15.37
N ASP A 234 -2.76 -0.29 16.44
CA ASP A 234 -3.29 -0.20 17.80
C ASP A 234 -3.23 1.24 18.32
N TYR A 235 -2.12 1.95 18.09
CA TYR A 235 -1.99 3.36 18.42
C TYR A 235 -3.07 4.22 17.73
N LEU A 236 -3.18 4.10 16.40
CA LEU A 236 -4.14 4.88 15.62
C LEU A 236 -5.59 4.54 16.01
N ALA A 237 -5.87 3.26 16.23
CA ALA A 237 -7.17 2.80 16.70
C ALA A 237 -7.55 3.43 18.05
N GLY A 238 -6.63 3.44 19.00
CA GLY A 238 -6.84 4.07 20.30
C GLY A 238 -7.11 5.58 20.21
N VAL A 239 -6.46 6.29 19.27
CA VAL A 239 -6.72 7.72 19.02
C VAL A 239 -8.08 7.94 18.38
N LEU A 240 -8.44 7.12 17.39
CA LEU A 240 -9.71 7.23 16.65
C LEU A 240 -10.91 6.67 17.43
N GLY A 241 -10.69 6.01 18.57
CA GLY A 241 -11.75 5.35 19.34
C GLY A 241 -12.23 4.05 18.73
N ASN A 242 -11.39 3.38 17.94
CA ASN A 242 -11.66 2.10 17.31
C ASN A 242 -11.10 0.93 18.14
N ASP A 243 -11.72 -0.23 17.99
CA ASP A 243 -11.18 -1.52 18.42
C ASP A 243 -10.88 -2.35 17.16
N PRO A 244 -9.59 -2.61 16.82
CA PRO A 244 -9.24 -3.37 15.63
C PRO A 244 -9.69 -4.85 15.65
N ASP A 245 -10.04 -5.38 16.82
CA ASP A 245 -10.54 -6.74 17.00
C ASP A 245 -12.08 -6.82 16.94
N ASP A 246 -12.77 -5.67 16.97
CA ASP A 246 -14.24 -5.59 16.81
C ASP A 246 -14.62 -5.37 15.33
N PRO A 247 -15.33 -6.34 14.68
CA PRO A 247 -15.79 -6.17 13.31
C PRO A 247 -16.78 -5.01 13.10
N ALA A 248 -17.45 -4.55 14.16
CA ALA A 248 -18.36 -3.40 14.09
C ALA A 248 -17.64 -2.06 14.16
N SER A 249 -16.39 -2.04 14.61
CA SER A 249 -15.57 -0.84 14.75
C SER A 249 -15.05 -0.30 13.39
N GLY A 250 -14.45 0.87 13.41
CA GLY A 250 -13.76 1.43 12.25
C GLY A 250 -12.61 0.54 11.79
N LEU A 251 -12.48 0.34 10.47
CA LEU A 251 -11.37 -0.42 9.89
C LEU A 251 -10.17 0.50 9.66
N ILE A 252 -9.00 0.08 10.12
CA ILE A 252 -7.71 0.67 9.76
C ILE A 252 -7.01 -0.36 8.89
N GLY A 253 -6.91 -0.11 7.59
CA GLY A 253 -6.38 -1.05 6.62
C GLY A 253 -5.33 -0.42 5.71
N SER A 254 -4.40 -1.24 5.22
CA SER A 254 -3.40 -0.83 4.25
C SER A 254 -3.94 -0.94 2.82
N SER A 255 -3.53 0.00 1.97
CA SER A 255 -3.73 -0.06 0.52
C SER A 255 -2.42 0.19 -0.20
N MET A 256 -2.05 -0.69 -1.12
CA MET A 256 -0.87 -0.59 -1.94
C MET A 256 -1.24 -0.24 -3.38
N GLY A 257 -0.64 0.82 -3.89
CA GLY A 257 -0.64 1.20 -5.29
C GLY A 257 0.78 1.37 -5.80
N VAL A 258 0.91 1.46 -7.11
CA VAL A 258 2.15 1.81 -7.81
C VAL A 258 1.80 2.92 -8.79
N GLY A 259 2.42 4.09 -8.66
CA GLY A 259 2.01 5.30 -9.39
C GLY A 259 1.82 5.08 -10.89
N GLU A 260 2.74 4.37 -11.53
CA GLU A 260 2.72 4.05 -12.96
C GLU A 260 1.75 2.93 -13.36
N LEU A 261 1.34 2.06 -12.41
CA LEU A 261 0.38 0.97 -12.65
C LEU A 261 -1.05 1.32 -12.23
N GLY A 262 -1.16 2.25 -11.30
CA GLY A 262 -2.42 2.68 -10.71
C GLY A 262 -2.51 2.45 -9.22
N LEU A 263 -3.48 3.10 -8.62
CA LEU A 263 -3.77 3.04 -7.20
C LEU A 263 -4.63 1.80 -6.87
N ASN A 264 -4.62 1.38 -5.61
CA ASN A 264 -5.46 0.30 -5.09
C ASN A 264 -5.31 -1.01 -5.87
N LEU A 265 -4.06 -1.49 -6.01
CA LEU A 265 -3.76 -2.79 -6.62
C LEU A 265 -3.95 -3.92 -5.62
N PHE A 266 -3.53 -3.70 -4.37
CA PHE A 266 -3.67 -4.61 -3.23
C PHE A 266 -4.23 -3.83 -2.04
N ASN A 267 -5.04 -4.49 -1.22
CA ASN A 267 -5.59 -3.88 -0.01
C ASN A 267 -5.84 -4.91 1.08
N GLU A 268 -5.76 -4.46 2.32
CA GLU A 268 -6.25 -5.23 3.46
C GLU A 268 -7.77 -5.22 3.49
N THR A 269 -8.34 -6.31 3.97
CA THR A 269 -9.74 -6.45 4.36
C THR A 269 -9.81 -6.71 5.86
N ARG A 270 -11.02 -6.73 6.46
CA ARG A 270 -11.19 -7.10 7.87
C ARG A 270 -10.59 -8.47 8.19
N GLU A 271 -10.74 -9.42 7.27
CA GLU A 271 -10.23 -10.78 7.43
C GLU A 271 -8.70 -10.81 7.38
N THR A 272 -8.08 -10.08 6.46
CA THR A 272 -6.61 -10.04 6.37
C THR A 272 -5.98 -9.23 7.50
N VAL A 273 -6.63 -8.17 7.98
CA VAL A 273 -6.23 -7.47 9.22
C VAL A 273 -6.30 -8.42 10.41
N ALA A 274 -7.42 -9.13 10.60
CA ALA A 274 -7.54 -10.11 11.68
C ALA A 274 -6.49 -11.23 11.59
N LEU A 275 -6.14 -11.67 10.37
CA LEU A 275 -5.08 -12.64 10.12
C LEU A 275 -3.71 -12.10 10.56
N ARG A 276 -3.37 -10.88 10.14
CA ARG A 276 -2.09 -10.23 10.49
C ARG A 276 -1.95 -10.03 12.00
N ARG A 277 -3.01 -9.54 12.65
CA ARG A 277 -3.06 -9.37 14.11
C ARG A 277 -2.84 -10.69 14.84
N ALA A 278 -3.48 -11.76 14.36
CA ALA A 278 -3.28 -13.08 14.92
C ALA A 278 -1.83 -13.59 14.77
N CYS A 279 -1.24 -13.42 13.57
CA CYS A 279 0.17 -13.78 13.32
C CYS A 279 1.16 -12.94 14.15
N SER A 280 0.82 -11.68 14.43
CA SER A 280 1.65 -10.82 15.28
C SER A 280 1.66 -11.27 16.76
N ARG A 281 0.58 -11.91 17.23
CA ARG A 281 0.41 -12.41 18.59
C ARG A 281 0.79 -13.88 18.78
N ASP A 282 0.75 -14.67 17.71
CA ASP A 282 1.04 -16.10 17.71
C ASP A 282 2.17 -16.43 16.71
N PRO A 283 3.44 -16.53 17.19
CA PRO A 283 4.58 -16.89 16.35
C PRO A 283 4.43 -18.23 15.64
N ALA A 284 3.77 -19.21 16.26
CA ALA A 284 3.54 -20.51 15.64
C ALA A 284 2.54 -20.44 14.48
N LEU A 285 1.54 -19.54 14.57
CA LEU A 285 0.64 -19.27 13.45
C LEU A 285 1.37 -18.60 12.30
N LEU A 286 2.23 -17.61 12.59
CA LEU A 286 3.04 -16.94 11.58
C LEU A 286 3.93 -17.95 10.83
N ASP A 287 4.65 -18.80 11.56
CA ASP A 287 5.50 -19.85 10.98
C ASP A 287 4.68 -20.81 10.10
N ARG A 288 3.57 -21.35 10.60
CA ARG A 288 2.69 -22.26 9.82
C ARG A 288 2.20 -21.65 8.51
N LEU A 289 1.92 -20.35 8.48
CA LEU A 289 1.36 -19.69 7.29
C LEU A 289 2.44 -19.23 6.33
N THR A 290 3.55 -18.71 6.82
CA THR A 290 4.57 -18.02 6.02
C THR A 290 5.95 -18.64 6.08
N GLY A 291 6.23 -19.49 7.06
CA GLY A 291 7.57 -20.00 7.36
C GLY A 291 8.48 -18.99 8.05
N LEU A 292 7.94 -17.82 8.48
CA LEU A 292 8.74 -16.78 9.11
C LEU A 292 8.87 -16.99 10.62
N ASP A 293 10.07 -16.73 11.12
CA ASP A 293 10.32 -16.57 12.55
C ASP A 293 10.01 -15.14 13.01
N ARG A 294 9.09 -15.01 13.96
CA ARG A 294 8.70 -13.71 14.56
C ARG A 294 9.85 -13.02 15.28
N ALA A 295 10.82 -13.78 15.77
CA ALA A 295 12.01 -13.25 16.42
C ALA A 295 12.90 -12.44 15.42
N VAL A 296 12.87 -12.81 14.15
CA VAL A 296 13.69 -12.19 13.10
C VAL A 296 12.91 -11.21 12.24
N SER A 297 11.65 -11.51 11.95
CA SER A 297 10.83 -10.72 11.00
C SER A 297 9.49 -10.32 11.60
N PRO A 298 9.03 -9.09 11.38
CA PRO A 298 7.66 -8.70 11.71
C PRO A 298 6.66 -9.53 10.89
N ALA A 299 5.40 -9.60 11.34
CA ALA A 299 4.34 -10.21 10.56
C ALA A 299 4.12 -9.39 9.27
N PRO A 300 4.13 -10.04 8.08
CA PRO A 300 3.93 -9.34 6.82
C PRO A 300 2.52 -8.76 6.72
N THR A 301 2.31 -7.82 5.81
CA THR A 301 0.98 -7.30 5.52
C THR A 301 0.24 -8.29 4.63
N PHE A 302 -0.84 -8.90 5.14
CA PHE A 302 -1.70 -9.77 4.33
C PHE A 302 -2.69 -8.93 3.55
N MET A 303 -2.69 -9.07 2.24
CA MET A 303 -3.53 -8.30 1.33
C MET A 303 -4.29 -9.19 0.37
N VAL A 304 -5.35 -8.65 -0.21
CA VAL A 304 -6.05 -9.24 -1.34
C VAL A 304 -5.86 -8.38 -2.59
N PHE A 305 -6.03 -8.99 -3.75
CA PHE A 305 -6.08 -8.27 -5.02
C PHE A 305 -7.21 -8.77 -5.91
N ASN A 306 -7.66 -7.94 -6.85
CA ASN A 306 -8.69 -8.31 -7.81
C ASN A 306 -8.07 -9.02 -9.03
N PRO A 307 -8.23 -10.35 -9.15
CA PRO A 307 -7.61 -11.10 -10.24
C PRO A 307 -8.25 -10.81 -11.62
N LEU A 308 -9.42 -10.16 -11.65
CA LEU A 308 -10.03 -9.72 -12.92
C LEU A 308 -9.38 -8.46 -13.50
N ARG A 309 -8.59 -7.75 -12.69
CA ARG A 309 -7.87 -6.53 -13.07
C ARG A 309 -6.37 -6.76 -13.16
N THR A 310 -5.84 -7.55 -12.24
CA THR A 310 -4.40 -7.63 -11.98
C THR A 310 -3.95 -9.08 -12.08
N PHE A 311 -2.98 -9.35 -12.94
CA PHE A 311 -2.25 -10.59 -12.96
C PHE A 311 -0.97 -10.41 -12.15
N VAL A 312 -0.76 -11.28 -11.17
CA VAL A 312 0.33 -11.21 -10.19
C VAL A 312 1.24 -12.43 -10.35
N GLU A 313 2.54 -12.19 -10.39
CA GLU A 313 3.58 -13.21 -10.38
C GLU A 313 4.54 -12.95 -9.20
N VAL A 314 5.11 -14.02 -8.67
CA VAL A 314 6.21 -13.96 -7.72
C VAL A 314 7.35 -14.77 -8.31
N ILE A 315 8.45 -14.10 -8.64
CA ILE A 315 9.65 -14.72 -9.25
C ILE A 315 10.82 -14.74 -8.25
N ASN A 316 11.91 -15.40 -8.60
CA ASN A 316 13.11 -15.48 -7.75
C ASN A 316 12.78 -15.88 -6.30
N ARG A 317 11.92 -16.91 -6.16
CA ARG A 317 11.41 -17.35 -4.86
C ARG A 317 12.52 -18.02 -4.06
N ASP A 318 12.62 -17.66 -2.79
CA ASP A 318 13.41 -18.39 -1.79
C ASP A 318 12.69 -19.67 -1.33
N THR A 319 13.29 -20.37 -0.35
CA THR A 319 12.76 -21.62 0.21
C THR A 319 11.40 -21.46 0.90
N LEU A 320 11.05 -20.25 1.31
CA LEU A 320 9.75 -19.92 1.91
C LEU A 320 8.70 -19.54 0.85
N GLY A 321 9.11 -19.43 -0.43
CA GLY A 321 8.26 -18.96 -1.51
C GLY A 321 8.12 -17.44 -1.59
N ILE A 322 8.96 -16.69 -0.85
CA ILE A 322 9.03 -15.22 -0.89
C ILE A 322 9.91 -14.82 -2.07
N GLY A 323 9.39 -13.99 -2.96
CA GLY A 323 10.12 -13.55 -4.16
C GLY A 323 9.76 -12.15 -4.59
N ASP A 324 10.26 -11.77 -5.76
CA ASP A 324 10.03 -10.45 -6.33
C ASP A 324 8.62 -10.38 -6.94
N LEU A 325 7.89 -9.32 -6.60
CA LEU A 325 6.54 -9.06 -7.09
C LEU A 325 6.59 -8.49 -8.50
N LEU A 326 5.94 -9.20 -9.43
CA LEU A 326 5.60 -8.65 -10.74
C LEU A 326 4.09 -8.44 -10.85
N VAL A 327 3.72 -7.32 -11.46
CA VAL A 327 2.33 -6.93 -11.68
C VAL A 327 2.09 -6.64 -13.15
N THR A 328 1.00 -7.20 -13.69
CA THR A 328 0.44 -6.82 -14.98
C THR A 328 -0.99 -6.35 -14.78
N VAL A 329 -1.26 -5.08 -15.08
CA VAL A 329 -2.64 -4.57 -15.11
C VAL A 329 -3.26 -4.92 -16.46
N MET A 330 -4.32 -5.73 -16.41
CA MET A 330 -4.99 -6.26 -17.59
C MET A 330 -6.05 -5.28 -18.11
N ASP A 331 -5.64 -4.06 -18.44
CA ASP A 331 -6.48 -3.05 -19.07
C ASP A 331 -6.08 -2.87 -20.54
N GLU A 332 -6.94 -3.36 -21.44
CA GLU A 332 -6.75 -3.20 -22.90
C GLU A 332 -6.80 -1.73 -23.36
N ARG A 333 -7.11 -0.78 -22.47
CA ARG A 333 -7.14 0.66 -22.77
C ARG A 333 -5.98 1.41 -22.14
N ALA A 334 -5.08 0.69 -21.45
CA ALA A 334 -3.94 1.32 -20.79
C ALA A 334 -3.09 2.11 -21.80
N PRO A 335 -2.85 3.42 -21.58
CA PRO A 335 -1.99 4.20 -22.46
C PRO A 335 -0.55 3.70 -22.43
N VAL A 336 -0.05 3.34 -21.27
CA VAL A 336 1.27 2.74 -21.04
C VAL A 336 1.08 1.34 -20.50
N PRO A 337 1.15 0.29 -21.34
CA PRO A 337 0.93 -1.08 -20.90
C PRO A 337 2.22 -1.65 -20.28
N LEU A 338 2.30 -1.66 -18.97
CA LEU A 338 3.41 -2.24 -18.23
C LEU A 338 3.11 -3.73 -17.96
N MET A 339 3.72 -4.61 -18.75
CA MET A 339 3.58 -6.06 -18.65
C MET A 339 4.68 -6.64 -17.77
N ARG A 340 4.36 -7.55 -16.84
CA ARG A 340 5.33 -8.18 -15.93
C ARG A 340 6.23 -7.15 -15.21
N TYR A 341 5.63 -6.09 -14.69
CA TYR A 341 6.37 -4.97 -14.13
C TYR A 341 6.82 -5.26 -12.71
N ALA A 342 8.14 -5.20 -12.47
CA ALA A 342 8.75 -5.38 -11.16
C ALA A 342 8.55 -4.11 -10.31
N THR A 343 7.85 -4.25 -9.19
CA THR A 343 7.55 -3.13 -8.29
C THR A 343 8.68 -2.82 -7.31
N GLY A 344 9.63 -3.75 -7.15
CA GLY A 344 10.69 -3.72 -6.14
C GLY A 344 10.24 -4.20 -4.75
N ASP A 345 9.01 -4.68 -4.64
CA ASP A 345 8.47 -5.27 -3.42
C ASP A 345 8.63 -6.79 -3.42
N ARG A 346 8.73 -7.38 -2.23
CA ARG A 346 8.78 -8.83 -2.04
C ARG A 346 7.44 -9.36 -1.55
N MET A 347 7.00 -10.48 -2.12
CA MET A 347 5.68 -11.04 -1.88
C MET A 347 5.70 -12.56 -1.82
N GLN A 348 4.70 -13.13 -1.14
CA GLN A 348 4.43 -14.56 -1.06
C GLN A 348 2.93 -14.79 -1.28
N PHE A 349 2.56 -15.78 -2.08
CA PHE A 349 1.17 -16.24 -2.13
C PHE A 349 0.84 -17.05 -0.88
N ILE A 350 -0.33 -16.78 -0.29
CA ILE A 350 -0.81 -17.51 0.87
C ILE A 350 -1.92 -18.47 0.46
N ASP A 351 -1.71 -19.75 0.78
CA ASP A 351 -2.69 -20.79 0.49
C ASP A 351 -3.92 -20.62 1.38
N ARG A 352 -5.08 -20.50 0.77
CA ARG A 352 -6.38 -20.35 1.45
C ARG A 352 -6.71 -21.55 2.35
N SER A 353 -6.33 -22.76 1.94
CA SER A 353 -6.54 -23.96 2.75
C SER A 353 -5.74 -23.90 4.06
N ARG A 354 -4.53 -23.35 4.02
CA ARG A 354 -3.72 -23.11 5.21
C ARG A 354 -4.34 -22.07 6.14
N VAL A 355 -4.89 -20.98 5.57
CA VAL A 355 -5.60 -19.97 6.37
C VAL A 355 -6.83 -20.56 7.05
N ALA A 356 -7.66 -21.31 6.30
CA ALA A 356 -8.85 -21.96 6.84
C ALA A 356 -8.53 -23.00 7.92
N ALA A 357 -7.47 -23.80 7.72
CA ALA A 357 -7.01 -24.79 8.71
C ALA A 357 -6.41 -24.14 9.96
N ALA A 358 -5.68 -23.02 9.80
CA ALA A 358 -5.03 -22.34 10.89
C ALA A 358 -5.99 -21.51 11.76
N ARG A 359 -7.09 -21.02 11.18
CA ARG A 359 -8.15 -20.26 11.86
C ARG A 359 -9.56 -20.66 11.37
N PRO A 360 -10.12 -21.76 11.89
CA PRO A 360 -11.52 -22.09 11.67
C PRO A 360 -12.41 -20.92 12.13
N GLY A 361 -13.26 -20.42 11.26
CA GLY A 361 -14.12 -19.26 11.55
C GLY A 361 -13.69 -17.92 10.93
N LEU A 362 -12.44 -17.80 10.45
CA LEU A 362 -12.08 -16.74 9.53
C LEU A 362 -12.49 -17.19 8.12
N ALA A 363 -13.63 -16.70 7.64
CA ALA A 363 -14.06 -16.98 6.27
C ALA A 363 -13.02 -16.41 5.30
N PRO A 364 -12.32 -17.24 4.52
CA PRO A 364 -11.34 -16.71 3.59
C PRO A 364 -12.07 -15.91 2.51
N SER A 365 -11.58 -14.71 2.21
CA SER A 365 -12.07 -13.89 1.09
C SER A 365 -12.16 -14.73 -0.21
N ALA A 366 -13.09 -14.44 -1.07
CA ALA A 366 -13.12 -14.99 -2.44
C ALA A 366 -11.90 -14.54 -3.26
N LEU A 367 -11.25 -13.45 -2.85
CA LEU A 367 -10.06 -12.90 -3.49
C LEU A 367 -8.79 -13.66 -3.05
N PRO A 368 -7.78 -13.76 -3.94
CA PRO A 368 -6.47 -14.32 -3.58
C PRO A 368 -5.80 -13.52 -2.46
N VAL A 369 -5.20 -14.23 -1.50
CA VAL A 369 -4.46 -13.64 -0.39
C VAL A 369 -2.96 -13.71 -0.67
N VAL A 370 -2.28 -12.61 -0.42
CA VAL A 370 -0.83 -12.48 -0.53
C VAL A 370 -0.26 -11.88 0.75
N ALA A 371 1.00 -12.20 1.06
CA ALA A 371 1.76 -11.57 2.12
C ALA A 371 2.81 -10.65 1.52
N LEU A 372 2.74 -9.35 1.83
CA LEU A 372 3.71 -8.34 1.43
C LEU A 372 4.79 -8.22 2.51
N HIS A 373 6.04 -8.43 2.13
CA HIS A 373 7.20 -8.48 3.02
C HIS A 373 8.05 -7.19 3.00
N GLY A 374 7.53 -6.10 2.41
CA GLY A 374 8.28 -4.86 2.21
C GLY A 374 9.29 -4.97 1.08
N ARG A 375 10.31 -4.13 1.11
CA ARG A 375 11.36 -4.06 0.07
C ARG A 375 12.66 -4.68 0.54
N SER A 376 13.45 -5.22 -0.38
CA SER A 376 14.78 -5.79 -0.05
C SER A 376 15.71 -4.77 0.62
N ARG A 377 15.58 -3.49 0.27
CA ARG A 377 16.38 -2.39 0.84
C ARG A 377 16.02 -2.04 2.30
N ASP A 378 14.89 -2.52 2.83
CA ASP A 378 14.46 -2.25 4.20
C ASP A 378 15.08 -3.25 5.20
N ARG A 379 15.94 -4.15 4.71
CA ARG A 379 16.70 -5.09 5.55
C ARG A 379 17.98 -4.46 6.07
N LEU A 380 18.24 -4.66 7.35
CA LEU A 380 19.47 -4.26 8.02
C LEU A 380 20.59 -5.25 7.71
N PRO A 381 21.86 -4.79 7.71
CA PRO A 381 23.00 -5.69 7.82
C PRO A 381 22.85 -6.55 9.08
N GLY A 382 23.10 -7.86 8.97
CA GLY A 382 22.88 -8.80 10.08
C GLY A 382 21.48 -9.44 10.13
N GLY A 383 20.56 -9.08 9.19
CA GLY A 383 19.31 -9.83 8.95
C GLY A 383 18.06 -9.28 9.61
N GLY A 384 18.11 -8.18 10.34
CA GLY A 384 16.95 -7.50 10.90
C GLY A 384 16.14 -6.73 9.84
N HIS A 385 14.92 -6.30 10.18
CA HIS A 385 14.06 -5.47 9.32
C HIS A 385 13.83 -4.09 9.95
N ALA A 386 13.92 -3.01 9.14
CA ALA A 386 13.77 -1.64 9.62
C ALA A 386 12.41 -1.35 10.29
N ASP A 387 11.34 -2.08 9.92
CA ASP A 387 10.02 -1.94 10.54
C ASP A 387 10.00 -2.26 12.05
N ARG A 388 11.02 -2.94 12.58
CA ARG A 388 11.17 -3.15 14.04
C ARG A 388 11.30 -1.84 14.82
N PHE A 389 11.95 -0.84 14.24
CA PHE A 389 12.05 0.49 14.84
C PHE A 389 10.67 1.19 14.87
N LYS A 390 9.90 1.07 13.79
CA LYS A 390 8.51 1.54 13.77
C LYS A 390 7.65 0.79 14.81
N GLU A 391 7.84 -0.52 14.95
CA GLU A 391 7.12 -1.34 15.94
C GLU A 391 7.44 -0.89 17.37
N ALA A 392 8.71 -0.65 17.69
CA ALA A 392 9.13 -0.18 19.01
C ALA A 392 8.59 1.24 19.32
N LEU A 393 8.59 2.14 18.31
CA LEU A 393 8.13 3.51 18.45
C LEU A 393 6.66 3.60 18.89
N TYR A 394 5.82 2.65 18.46
CA TYR A 394 4.38 2.65 18.74
C TYR A 394 3.94 1.57 19.76
N ARG A 395 4.86 0.81 20.35
CA ARG A 395 4.54 -0.26 21.32
C ARG A 395 3.89 0.27 22.58
N ASP A 396 4.37 1.42 23.09
CA ASP A 396 3.75 2.15 24.18
C ASP A 396 3.02 3.38 23.62
N PRO A 397 1.67 3.40 23.67
CA PRO A 397 0.90 4.55 23.19
C PRO A 397 1.18 5.85 23.94
N ALA A 398 1.59 5.81 25.21
CA ALA A 398 1.91 7.00 25.99
C ALA A 398 3.22 7.62 25.51
N LEU A 399 4.24 6.78 25.27
CA LEU A 399 5.51 7.21 24.67
C LEU A 399 5.29 7.71 23.23
N ALA A 400 4.53 7.00 22.41
CA ALA A 400 4.22 7.39 21.04
C ALA A 400 3.56 8.78 20.91
N ARG A 401 2.76 9.20 21.92
CA ARG A 401 2.17 10.55 21.97
C ARG A 401 3.20 11.66 22.21
N GLN A 402 4.37 11.34 22.77
CA GLN A 402 5.45 12.29 23.00
C GLN A 402 6.35 12.49 21.77
N LEU A 403 6.20 11.64 20.75
CA LEU A 403 7.01 11.59 19.55
C LEU A 403 6.19 12.04 18.33
N SER A 404 6.86 12.60 17.32
CA SER A 404 6.20 12.99 16.06
C SER A 404 5.92 11.80 15.11
N GLY A 405 6.61 10.68 15.32
CA GLY A 405 6.63 9.52 14.42
C GLY A 405 7.80 9.54 13.43
N ALA A 406 8.40 10.70 13.17
CA ALA A 406 9.58 10.80 12.32
C ALA A 406 10.81 10.24 13.03
N HIS A 407 11.53 9.37 12.35
CA HIS A 407 12.76 8.76 12.86
C HIS A 407 13.64 8.30 11.71
N ARG A 408 14.95 8.17 11.96
CA ARG A 408 15.89 7.62 11.00
C ARG A 408 16.85 6.66 11.69
N VAL A 409 17.11 5.54 11.02
CA VAL A 409 18.15 4.59 11.42
C VAL A 409 19.31 4.73 10.44
N THR A 410 20.49 5.11 10.95
CA THR A 410 21.72 5.17 10.18
C THR A 410 22.59 3.98 10.56
N VAL A 411 23.01 3.21 9.55
CA VAL A 411 23.92 2.08 9.73
C VAL A 411 25.35 2.63 9.69
N LEU A 412 26.02 2.67 10.85
CA LEU A 412 27.41 3.04 10.98
C LEU A 412 28.29 1.79 11.02
N PRO A 413 29.63 1.91 10.79
CA PRO A 413 30.53 0.76 10.79
C PRO A 413 30.55 -0.06 12.09
N ASP A 414 30.31 0.61 13.23
CA ASP A 414 30.44 0.07 14.58
C ASP A 414 29.12 0.02 15.36
N ARG A 415 28.06 0.64 14.86
CA ARG A 415 26.76 0.71 15.55
C ARG A 415 25.61 1.07 14.63
N LEU A 416 24.40 0.90 15.12
CA LEU A 416 23.18 1.50 14.57
C LEU A 416 22.87 2.78 15.35
N LEU A 417 22.66 3.89 14.66
CA LEU A 417 22.20 5.14 15.25
C LEU A 417 20.72 5.31 14.91
N TRP A 418 19.85 5.30 15.94
CA TRP A 418 18.42 5.55 15.78
C TRP A 418 18.07 6.95 16.32
N GLU A 419 17.83 7.87 15.41
CA GLU A 419 17.44 9.26 15.67
C GLU A 419 15.91 9.39 15.58
N VAL A 420 15.29 9.95 16.61
CA VAL A 420 13.84 10.08 16.72
C VAL A 420 13.48 11.53 17.04
N GLN A 421 12.44 12.05 16.39
CA GLN A 421 11.93 13.39 16.62
C GLN A 421 10.88 13.40 17.73
N ALA A 422 11.06 14.24 18.74
CA ALA A 422 10.04 14.54 19.75
C ALA A 422 8.87 15.33 19.12
N ARG A 423 7.66 15.17 19.66
CA ARG A 423 6.51 15.98 19.25
C ARG A 423 6.75 17.45 19.57
N ARG A 424 6.22 18.34 18.75
CA ARG A 424 6.29 19.80 19.03
C ARG A 424 5.61 20.12 20.36
N GLY A 425 6.27 20.95 21.17
CA GLY A 425 5.77 21.33 22.48
C GLY A 425 5.86 20.22 23.54
N ASN A 426 6.59 19.13 23.25
CA ASN A 426 6.87 18.11 24.25
C ASN A 426 7.68 18.71 25.43
N ALA A 427 7.21 18.51 26.65
CA ALA A 427 7.87 18.99 27.88
C ALA A 427 8.76 17.95 28.54
N GLN A 428 8.75 16.70 28.07
CA GLN A 428 9.55 15.62 28.66
C GLN A 428 11.02 15.73 28.19
N ASP A 429 11.94 15.37 29.08
CA ASP A 429 13.36 15.30 28.75
C ASP A 429 13.62 14.26 27.66
N THR A 430 14.34 14.68 26.60
CA THR A 430 14.64 13.83 25.46
C THR A 430 15.53 12.63 25.81
N SER A 431 16.39 12.76 26.84
CA SER A 431 17.20 11.65 27.35
C SER A 431 16.34 10.55 27.98
N SER A 432 15.29 10.94 28.69
CA SER A 432 14.31 10.00 29.24
C SER A 432 13.53 9.28 28.14
N LEU A 433 13.10 9.99 27.09
CA LEU A 433 12.46 9.37 25.92
C LEU A 433 13.39 8.40 25.21
N ALA A 434 14.67 8.75 25.03
CA ALA A 434 15.65 7.87 24.42
C ALA A 434 15.85 6.56 25.22
N ALA A 435 15.94 6.67 26.56
CA ALA A 435 16.04 5.50 27.43
C ALA A 435 14.80 4.59 27.35
N GLN A 436 13.58 5.17 27.29
CA GLN A 436 12.35 4.40 27.12
C GLN A 436 12.30 3.69 25.76
N LEU A 437 12.70 4.36 24.67
CA LEU A 437 12.77 3.74 23.34
C LEU A 437 13.81 2.61 23.29
N ALA A 438 14.99 2.83 23.90
CA ALA A 438 16.02 1.78 23.99
C ALA A 438 15.48 0.54 24.73
N ALA A 439 14.74 0.74 25.84
CA ALA A 439 14.09 -0.35 26.56
C ALA A 439 13.00 -1.06 25.71
N GLN A 440 12.28 -0.35 24.85
CA GLN A 440 11.30 -0.95 23.92
C GLN A 440 11.95 -1.83 22.85
N MET A 441 13.18 -1.50 22.43
CA MET A 441 13.93 -2.34 21.50
C MET A 441 14.43 -3.65 22.16
N GLY A 442 14.69 -3.64 23.48
CA GLY A 442 15.01 -4.81 24.27
C GLY A 442 16.16 -5.66 23.67
N GLU A 443 16.01 -6.97 23.68
CA GLU A 443 16.97 -7.95 23.15
C GLU A 443 17.22 -7.82 21.63
N LEU A 444 16.51 -6.92 20.94
CA LEU A 444 16.77 -6.60 19.54
C LEU A 444 18.02 -5.73 19.33
N ALA A 445 18.58 -5.20 20.39
CA ALA A 445 19.87 -4.52 20.42
C ALA A 445 21.00 -5.56 20.33
N GLY A 446 21.05 -6.28 19.21
CA GLY A 446 22.12 -7.24 18.91
C GLY A 446 23.39 -6.57 18.39
N ASP A 447 24.27 -7.35 17.80
CA ASP A 447 25.45 -6.87 17.08
C ASP A 447 25.03 -6.36 15.66
N PRO A 448 25.28 -5.11 15.28
CA PRO A 448 25.99 -4.05 16.01
C PRO A 448 25.15 -3.37 17.12
N PRO A 449 25.78 -2.75 18.15
CA PRO A 449 25.11 -2.08 19.25
C PRO A 449 24.20 -0.94 18.75
N LEU A 450 23.11 -0.68 19.45
CA LEU A 450 22.14 0.36 19.14
C LEU A 450 22.37 1.59 20.01
N GLU A 451 22.60 2.75 19.38
CA GLU A 451 22.52 4.06 20.01
C GLU A 451 21.17 4.71 19.69
N VAL A 452 20.42 5.14 20.70
CA VAL A 452 19.14 5.83 20.55
C VAL A 452 19.29 7.28 20.94
N ARG A 453 18.91 8.19 20.03
CA ARG A 453 18.89 9.62 20.28
C ARG A 453 17.50 10.19 19.99
N VAL A 454 16.98 10.95 20.93
CA VAL A 454 15.76 11.73 20.73
C VAL A 454 16.12 13.20 20.67
N ASP A 455 15.80 13.84 19.56
CA ASP A 455 16.02 15.26 19.38
C ASP A 455 14.70 16.03 19.58
N SER A 456 14.77 17.28 20.05
CA SER A 456 13.60 18.15 20.07
C SER A 456 13.02 18.28 18.65
N HIS A 457 11.76 18.71 18.54
CA HIS A 457 11.11 18.85 17.23
C HIS A 457 11.93 19.72 16.26
N GLU A 458 12.53 20.78 16.76
CA GLU A 458 13.29 21.77 15.98
C GLU A 458 14.72 21.34 15.72
N ALA A 459 15.33 20.57 16.64
CA ALA A 459 16.71 20.12 16.54
C ALA A 459 16.91 18.84 15.71
N PHE A 460 15.82 18.11 15.40
CA PHE A 460 15.87 16.87 14.64
C PHE A 460 16.57 17.07 13.29
N PRO A 461 17.72 16.41 13.03
CA PRO A 461 18.58 16.76 11.91
C PRO A 461 17.95 16.52 10.55
N HIS A 462 16.94 15.64 10.48
CA HIS A 462 16.23 15.30 9.25
C HIS A 462 14.90 16.07 9.10
N GLY A 463 14.59 17.01 9.99
CA GLY A 463 13.33 17.76 9.98
C GLY A 463 13.11 18.61 8.72
N ARG A 464 14.20 19.10 8.09
CA ARG A 464 14.13 19.89 6.84
C ARG A 464 13.66 19.08 5.63
N THR A 465 13.84 17.77 5.64
CA THR A 465 13.41 16.86 4.56
C THR A 465 12.02 16.28 4.82
N LEU A 466 11.43 16.58 5.97
CA LEU A 466 10.10 16.13 6.38
C LEU A 466 9.05 17.14 5.91
N ASP A 467 8.71 17.09 4.63
CA ASP A 467 7.69 17.97 4.02
C ASP A 467 6.33 17.27 3.82
N TYR A 468 6.22 16.00 4.19
CA TYR A 468 5.04 15.13 4.01
C TYR A 468 4.57 14.96 2.54
N GLU A 469 5.12 15.74 1.62
CA GLU A 469 4.86 15.57 0.17
C GLU A 469 5.73 14.50 -0.46
N ARG A 470 6.78 14.06 0.24
CA ARG A 470 7.73 13.03 -0.20
C ARG A 470 7.82 11.92 0.83
N LYS A 471 8.10 10.72 0.35
CA LYS A 471 8.41 9.59 1.25
C LYS A 471 9.62 9.92 2.10
N PHE A 472 9.47 9.81 3.40
CA PHE A 472 10.57 10.01 4.33
C PHE A 472 11.53 8.81 4.29
N ALA A 473 12.84 9.07 4.33
CA ALA A 473 13.84 8.01 4.34
C ALA A 473 14.12 7.57 5.78
N TYR A 474 13.56 6.44 6.18
CA TYR A 474 13.71 5.89 7.53
C TYR A 474 15.03 5.12 7.74
N LEU A 475 15.66 4.63 6.67
CA LEU A 475 16.90 3.89 6.73
C LEU A 475 17.96 4.58 5.87
N ASP A 476 19.13 4.78 6.43
CA ASP A 476 20.33 5.25 5.75
C ASP A 476 21.43 4.19 5.90
N LEU A 477 21.75 3.55 4.77
CA LEU A 477 22.90 2.68 4.68
C LEU A 477 24.08 3.60 4.33
N ALA A 478 24.71 4.25 5.34
CA ALA A 478 25.84 5.14 5.13
C ALA A 478 26.76 4.55 4.07
N SER A 479 27.03 5.32 3.02
CA SER A 479 27.68 4.90 1.78
C SER A 479 28.90 4.03 2.07
N ARG A 480 28.82 2.76 1.65
CA ARG A 480 29.98 1.87 1.64
C ARG A 480 30.99 2.33 0.61
#